data_b6a753980acf3f40da2703c29c8f022b
#
_entry.id   b6a753980acf3f40da2703c29c8f022b
#
_cell.length_a   1.000
_cell.length_b   1.000
_cell.length_c   1.000
_cell.angle_alpha   90.00
_cell.angle_beta   90.00
_cell.angle_gamma   90.00
#
_symmetry.space_group_name_H-M   'P 1'
#
loop_
_entity.id
_entity.type
_entity.pdbx_description
1 polymer ?
#
loop_
_entity_poly.entity_id
_entity_poly.type
_entity_poly.pdbx_seq_one_letter_code
_entity_poly.pdbx_strand_id
1 'polypeptide(L)'
;MHPLLRRLDLNLLRVFDALYRHRNVGTAAGELAISASAFSHALGRLRQGLDDELFLRQGNRMQPTQRAEHLAAAVAAALRALGEGLEEWRPFVPGQSQRTFVFAATDYTAFALLPPLMNRLQHSAPGVRLRLVNAERKLSVEALASGRIDFALGYDEEHERLPEGIQANDWFADRYVVVARRDHPRLAGAPTLDGYLAERHAVVTPWNEDSGVIDRLLARSGLRREVAVQLPTVLAALFLAGSTDFLLTAPRHAAQALAEAAGLALYPAPFDIPPYVLRLYSHVQHVGRDAHAWMIGQLKSLDISRTG
;
A
#
# COMPACT_ATOMS: atom_id res chain seq x y z
N MET A 1 -9.58 18.50 -19.98
CA MET A 1 -10.87 18.48 -19.24
C MET A 1 -11.99 18.18 -20.23
N HIS A 2 -12.86 17.20 -19.93
CA HIS A 2 -13.95 16.78 -20.83
C HIS A 2 -14.90 17.97 -21.13
N PRO A 3 -15.36 18.19 -22.38
CA PRO A 3 -16.18 19.35 -22.74
C PRO A 3 -17.46 19.52 -21.91
N LEU A 4 -18.13 18.45 -21.54
CA LEU A 4 -19.31 18.47 -20.66
C LEU A 4 -18.99 19.01 -19.26
N LEU A 5 -17.82 18.71 -18.68
CA LEU A 5 -17.43 19.21 -17.36
C LEU A 5 -17.20 20.72 -17.33
N ARG A 6 -16.99 21.37 -18.47
CA ARG A 6 -16.86 22.84 -18.55
C ARG A 6 -18.20 23.55 -18.42
N ARG A 7 -19.31 22.87 -18.74
CA ARG A 7 -20.67 23.43 -18.76
C ARG A 7 -21.55 22.92 -17.63
N LEU A 8 -21.16 21.81 -17.00
CA LEU A 8 -21.93 21.18 -15.94
C LEU A 8 -21.67 21.90 -14.61
N ASP A 9 -22.74 22.30 -13.93
CA ASP A 9 -22.66 22.72 -12.54
C ASP A 9 -22.39 21.49 -11.65
N LEU A 10 -21.18 21.43 -11.08
CA LEU A 10 -20.74 20.28 -10.30
C LEU A 10 -21.58 20.03 -9.03
N ASN A 11 -22.29 21.04 -8.52
CA ASN A 11 -23.22 20.86 -7.41
C ASN A 11 -24.36 19.90 -7.76
N LEU A 12 -24.72 19.80 -9.05
CA LEU A 12 -25.76 18.89 -9.52
C LEU A 12 -25.36 17.41 -9.39
N LEU A 13 -24.06 17.11 -9.30
CA LEU A 13 -23.59 15.73 -9.06
C LEU A 13 -23.98 15.24 -7.65
N ARG A 14 -24.12 16.13 -6.67
CA ARG A 14 -24.65 15.79 -5.34
C ARG A 14 -26.13 15.39 -5.41
N VAL A 15 -26.90 16.08 -6.26
CA VAL A 15 -28.32 15.76 -6.52
C VAL A 15 -28.45 14.38 -7.18
N PHE A 16 -27.58 14.11 -8.16
CA PHE A 16 -27.50 12.80 -8.82
C PHE A 16 -27.21 11.69 -7.81
N ASP A 17 -26.15 11.82 -7.02
CA ASP A 17 -25.71 10.81 -6.07
C ASP A 17 -26.77 10.54 -4.99
N ALA A 18 -27.35 11.58 -4.40
CA ALA A 18 -28.43 11.43 -3.43
C ALA A 18 -29.64 10.69 -4.01
N LEU A 19 -30.07 11.05 -5.24
CA LEU A 19 -31.19 10.39 -5.89
C LEU A 19 -30.86 8.94 -6.29
N TYR A 20 -29.63 8.70 -6.72
CA TYR A 20 -29.17 7.34 -7.07
C TYR A 20 -29.20 6.41 -5.86
N ARG A 21 -28.78 6.88 -4.67
CA ARG A 21 -28.81 6.08 -3.44
C ARG A 21 -30.20 5.88 -2.87
N HIS A 22 -31.01 6.93 -2.81
CA HIS A 22 -32.31 6.89 -2.13
C HIS A 22 -33.45 6.45 -3.04
N ARG A 23 -33.34 6.61 -4.35
CA ARG A 23 -34.42 6.30 -5.32
C ARG A 23 -35.74 7.00 -5.02
N ASN A 24 -35.68 8.04 -4.21
CA ASN A 24 -36.85 8.84 -3.79
C ASN A 24 -36.49 10.32 -3.66
N VAL A 25 -37.22 11.20 -4.34
CA VAL A 25 -36.93 12.65 -4.38
C VAL A 25 -37.05 13.30 -3.00
N GLY A 26 -38.07 12.94 -2.21
CA GLY A 26 -38.26 13.51 -0.88
C GLY A 26 -37.10 13.17 0.08
N THR A 27 -36.69 11.91 0.12
CA THR A 27 -35.59 11.45 0.94
C THR A 27 -34.28 12.08 0.48
N ALA A 28 -34.03 12.12 -0.83
CA ALA A 28 -32.79 12.71 -1.40
C ALA A 28 -32.74 14.24 -1.14
N ALA A 29 -33.84 14.94 -1.24
CA ALA A 29 -33.95 16.37 -0.92
C ALA A 29 -33.67 16.64 0.57
N GLY A 30 -34.21 15.79 1.45
CA GLY A 30 -33.97 15.85 2.90
C GLY A 30 -32.51 15.68 3.26
N GLU A 31 -31.78 14.74 2.63
CA GLU A 31 -30.34 14.56 2.83
C GLU A 31 -29.56 15.82 2.46
N LEU A 32 -29.94 16.48 1.35
CA LEU A 32 -29.25 17.70 0.89
C LEU A 32 -29.71 18.97 1.60
N ALA A 33 -30.64 18.86 2.54
CA ALA A 33 -31.28 19.99 3.25
C ALA A 33 -31.87 21.03 2.31
N ILE A 34 -32.53 20.60 1.21
CA ILE A 34 -33.23 21.45 0.25
C ILE A 34 -34.70 21.02 0.08
N SER A 35 -35.55 21.90 -0.45
CA SER A 35 -36.95 21.53 -0.75
C SER A 35 -37.05 20.55 -1.91
N ALA A 36 -38.10 19.73 -1.95
CA ALA A 36 -38.37 18.82 -3.07
C ALA A 36 -38.52 19.56 -4.41
N SER A 37 -39.05 20.80 -4.39
CA SER A 37 -39.12 21.67 -5.57
C SER A 37 -37.71 22.07 -6.05
N ALA A 38 -36.86 22.56 -5.16
CA ALA A 38 -35.50 22.92 -5.49
C ALA A 38 -34.70 21.71 -6.02
N PHE A 39 -34.90 20.52 -5.40
CA PHE A 39 -34.31 19.27 -5.88
C PHE A 39 -34.76 18.93 -7.30
N SER A 40 -36.08 19.05 -7.59
CA SER A 40 -36.63 18.76 -8.92
C SER A 40 -36.11 19.74 -9.98
N HIS A 41 -35.94 21.02 -9.65
CA HIS A 41 -35.31 22.00 -10.54
C HIS A 41 -33.84 21.67 -10.80
N ALA A 42 -33.08 21.30 -9.77
CA ALA A 42 -31.68 20.88 -9.91
C ALA A 42 -31.55 19.62 -10.79
N LEU A 43 -32.42 18.62 -10.58
CA LEU A 43 -32.48 17.43 -11.43
C LEU A 43 -32.82 17.78 -12.89
N GLY A 44 -33.74 18.70 -13.12
CA GLY A 44 -34.09 19.19 -14.48
C GLY A 44 -32.87 19.82 -15.19
N ARG A 45 -32.11 20.66 -14.48
CA ARG A 45 -30.86 21.25 -15.00
C ARG A 45 -29.80 20.17 -15.32
N LEU A 46 -29.71 19.16 -14.48
CA LEU A 46 -28.75 18.05 -14.69
C LEU A 46 -29.15 17.24 -15.94
N ARG A 47 -30.43 16.91 -16.12
CA ARG A 47 -30.99 16.26 -17.31
C ARG A 47 -30.64 17.00 -18.59
N GLN A 48 -30.89 18.31 -18.59
CA GLN A 48 -30.54 19.18 -19.72
C GLN A 48 -29.03 19.20 -19.99
N GLY A 49 -28.22 19.29 -18.95
CA GLY A 49 -26.75 19.33 -19.08
C GLY A 49 -26.13 18.04 -19.60
N LEU A 50 -26.74 16.89 -19.34
CA LEU A 50 -26.28 15.58 -19.75
C LEU A 50 -27.07 15.00 -20.93
N ASP A 51 -28.13 15.68 -21.39
CA ASP A 51 -29.02 15.21 -22.45
C ASP A 51 -29.53 13.77 -22.20
N ASP A 52 -30.06 13.55 -20.98
CA ASP A 52 -30.55 12.24 -20.53
C ASP A 52 -31.55 12.45 -19.38
N GLU A 53 -32.60 11.65 -19.33
CA GLU A 53 -33.59 11.67 -18.24
C GLU A 53 -33.00 11.23 -16.89
N LEU A 54 -31.93 10.50 -16.89
CA LEU A 54 -31.17 9.95 -15.76
C LEU A 54 -32.00 9.08 -14.83
N PHE A 55 -33.19 9.50 -14.48
CA PHE A 55 -34.12 8.76 -13.63
C PHE A 55 -35.55 8.85 -14.16
N LEU A 56 -36.16 7.70 -14.35
CA LEU A 56 -37.54 7.55 -14.76
C LEU A 56 -38.41 7.27 -13.54
N ARG A 57 -39.57 7.89 -13.49
CA ARG A 57 -40.52 7.65 -12.39
C ARG A 57 -41.27 6.35 -12.62
N GLN A 58 -41.18 5.43 -11.67
CA GLN A 58 -41.89 4.17 -11.66
C GLN A 58 -42.66 4.04 -10.31
N GLY A 59 -43.92 4.39 -10.34
CA GLY A 59 -44.74 4.48 -9.12
C GLY A 59 -44.20 5.55 -8.17
N ASN A 60 -43.81 5.15 -6.97
CA ASN A 60 -43.26 6.06 -5.97
C ASN A 60 -41.68 6.03 -5.93
N ARG A 61 -41.06 5.40 -6.89
CA ARG A 61 -39.56 5.27 -6.97
C ARG A 61 -39.02 5.89 -8.25
N MET A 62 -37.78 6.31 -8.18
CA MET A 62 -36.99 6.81 -9.30
C MET A 62 -36.04 5.73 -9.76
N GLN A 63 -36.22 5.20 -10.98
CA GLN A 63 -35.35 4.18 -11.59
C GLN A 63 -34.30 4.85 -12.47
N PRO A 64 -33.01 4.55 -12.31
CA PRO A 64 -31.95 5.11 -13.14
C PRO A 64 -32.03 4.58 -14.57
N THR A 65 -31.66 5.41 -15.53
CA THR A 65 -31.38 5.00 -16.89
C THR A 65 -30.08 4.22 -16.98
N GLN A 66 -29.83 3.51 -18.06
CA GLN A 66 -28.55 2.84 -18.28
C GLN A 66 -27.36 3.81 -18.23
N ARG A 67 -27.53 5.03 -18.74
CA ARG A 67 -26.50 6.10 -18.62
C ARG A 67 -26.26 6.51 -17.17
N ALA A 68 -27.29 6.64 -16.38
CA ALA A 68 -27.16 6.93 -14.96
C ALA A 68 -26.45 5.81 -14.20
N GLU A 69 -26.73 4.55 -14.51
CA GLU A 69 -26.01 3.39 -13.93
C GLU A 69 -24.49 3.47 -14.23
N HIS A 70 -24.11 3.75 -15.48
CA HIS A 70 -22.70 3.89 -15.87
C HIS A 70 -22.03 5.10 -15.19
N LEU A 71 -22.77 6.20 -14.97
CA LEU A 71 -22.23 7.41 -14.37
C LEU A 71 -22.06 7.30 -12.85
N ALA A 72 -22.85 6.47 -12.18
CA ALA A 72 -22.98 6.42 -10.72
C ALA A 72 -21.63 6.15 -10.02
N ALA A 73 -20.87 5.16 -10.49
CA ALA A 73 -19.58 4.81 -9.89
C ALA A 73 -18.56 5.96 -10.00
N ALA A 74 -18.53 6.64 -11.14
CA ALA A 74 -17.64 7.78 -11.39
C ALA A 74 -17.99 8.99 -10.53
N VAL A 75 -19.29 9.32 -10.41
CA VAL A 75 -19.78 10.42 -9.56
C VAL A 75 -19.48 10.15 -8.09
N ALA A 76 -19.78 8.95 -7.60
CA ALA A 76 -19.49 8.58 -6.22
C ALA A 76 -17.99 8.63 -5.90
N ALA A 77 -17.12 8.21 -6.84
CA ALA A 77 -15.68 8.30 -6.69
C ALA A 77 -15.17 9.75 -6.65
N ALA A 78 -15.69 10.61 -7.55
CA ALA A 78 -15.34 12.03 -7.59
C ALA A 78 -15.77 12.77 -6.31
N LEU A 79 -16.98 12.55 -5.82
CA LEU A 79 -17.48 13.17 -4.58
C LEU A 79 -16.68 12.70 -3.35
N ARG A 80 -16.28 11.42 -3.30
CA ARG A 80 -15.39 10.93 -2.25
C ARG A 80 -14.03 11.62 -2.29
N ALA A 81 -13.40 11.70 -3.47
CA ALA A 81 -12.10 12.34 -3.62
C ALA A 81 -12.12 13.82 -3.21
N LEU A 82 -13.20 14.54 -3.56
CA LEU A 82 -13.41 15.92 -3.10
C LEU A 82 -13.61 15.99 -1.57
N GLY A 83 -14.39 15.08 -1.00
CA GLY A 83 -14.60 14.99 0.45
C GLY A 83 -13.28 14.71 1.19
N GLU A 84 -12.47 13.77 0.71
CA GLU A 84 -11.15 13.47 1.27
C GLU A 84 -10.23 14.70 1.24
N GLY A 85 -10.22 15.45 0.13
CA GLY A 85 -9.45 16.70 0.02
C GLY A 85 -9.92 17.80 0.98
N LEU A 86 -11.22 17.88 1.25
CA LEU A 86 -11.78 18.85 2.20
C LEU A 86 -11.53 18.46 3.67
N GLU A 87 -11.45 17.16 3.98
CA GLU A 87 -11.09 16.71 5.34
C GLU A 87 -9.67 17.12 5.72
N GLU A 88 -8.76 17.29 4.74
CA GLU A 88 -7.41 17.78 5.00
C GLU A 88 -7.36 19.23 5.58
N TRP A 89 -8.43 19.98 5.46
CA TRP A 89 -8.54 21.35 5.99
C TRP A 89 -9.00 21.41 7.44
N ARG A 90 -9.43 20.27 8.00
CA ARG A 90 -9.79 20.15 9.41
C ARG A 90 -8.57 19.77 10.25
N PRO A 91 -8.48 20.24 11.51
CA PRO A 91 -7.49 19.72 12.45
C PRO A 91 -7.58 18.20 12.53
N PHE A 92 -6.47 17.52 12.39
CA PHE A 92 -6.44 16.07 12.48
C PHE A 92 -6.59 15.62 13.94
N VAL A 93 -7.70 14.99 14.26
CA VAL A 93 -7.98 14.41 15.58
C VAL A 93 -7.98 12.88 15.42
N PRO A 94 -6.92 12.16 15.86
CA PRO A 94 -6.76 10.72 15.59
C PRO A 94 -7.97 9.88 15.96
N GLY A 95 -8.51 10.06 17.18
CA GLY A 95 -9.65 9.28 17.68
C GLY A 95 -10.98 9.48 16.94
N GLN A 96 -11.10 10.53 16.12
CA GLN A 96 -12.31 10.86 15.35
C GLN A 96 -12.10 10.74 13.84
N SER A 97 -10.86 10.56 13.40
CA SER A 97 -10.50 10.54 11.98
C SER A 97 -10.98 9.27 11.29
N GLN A 98 -11.52 9.42 10.07
CA GLN A 98 -11.85 8.34 9.15
C GLN A 98 -10.86 8.26 7.97
N ARG A 99 -9.72 8.95 8.08
CA ARG A 99 -8.72 9.05 7.02
C ARG A 99 -8.18 7.67 6.64
N THR A 100 -8.00 7.46 5.34
CA THR A 100 -7.26 6.33 4.80
C THR A 100 -5.85 6.78 4.46
N PHE A 101 -4.84 6.16 5.06
CA PHE A 101 -3.44 6.32 4.67
C PHE A 101 -3.05 5.25 3.67
N VAL A 102 -2.43 5.65 2.57
CA VAL A 102 -1.99 4.76 1.49
C VAL A 102 -0.49 4.52 1.59
N PHE A 103 -0.11 3.27 1.78
CA PHE A 103 1.29 2.84 1.83
C PHE A 103 1.66 2.03 0.61
N ALA A 104 2.76 2.39 -0.07
CA ALA A 104 3.42 1.49 -1.02
C ALA A 104 4.40 0.61 -0.26
N ALA A 105 4.26 -0.70 -0.37
CA ALA A 105 5.03 -1.67 0.40
C ALA A 105 5.25 -2.96 -0.40
N THR A 106 6.33 -3.66 -0.10
CA THR A 106 6.49 -5.08 -0.48
C THR A 106 5.76 -5.96 0.54
N ASP A 107 5.60 -7.24 0.23
CA ASP A 107 5.03 -8.22 1.18
C ASP A 107 5.81 -8.26 2.50
N TYR A 108 7.14 -8.20 2.44
CA TYR A 108 8.00 -8.20 3.63
C TYR A 108 7.81 -6.93 4.48
N THR A 109 7.84 -5.75 3.86
CA THR A 109 7.67 -4.50 4.61
C THR A 109 6.26 -4.36 5.18
N ALA A 110 5.25 -4.88 4.46
CA ALA A 110 3.88 -4.98 4.96
C ALA A 110 3.76 -5.93 6.15
N PHE A 111 4.39 -7.10 6.08
CA PHE A 111 4.45 -8.08 7.17
C PHE A 111 5.09 -7.49 8.44
N ALA A 112 6.19 -6.78 8.31
CA ALA A 112 6.85 -6.14 9.44
C ALA A 112 6.06 -4.96 10.04
N LEU A 113 5.33 -4.21 9.18
CA LEU A 113 4.61 -3.00 9.59
C LEU A 113 3.23 -3.26 10.20
N LEU A 114 2.41 -4.07 9.51
CA LEU A 114 0.97 -4.09 9.77
C LEU A 114 0.61 -4.58 11.18
N PRO A 115 1.15 -5.71 11.70
CA PRO A 115 0.73 -6.19 13.00
C PRO A 115 0.96 -5.18 14.12
N PRO A 116 2.16 -4.60 14.33
CA PRO A 116 2.38 -3.67 15.41
C PRO A 116 1.64 -2.34 15.20
N LEU A 117 1.53 -1.85 13.96
CA LEU A 117 0.81 -0.61 13.67
C LEU A 117 -0.68 -0.77 13.91
N MET A 118 -1.31 -1.80 13.38
CA MET A 118 -2.75 -2.03 13.55
C MET A 118 -3.12 -2.28 15.01
N ASN A 119 -2.29 -3.04 15.75
CA ASN A 119 -2.49 -3.24 17.17
C ASN A 119 -2.52 -1.91 17.96
N ARG A 120 -1.72 -0.94 17.56
CA ARG A 120 -1.74 0.41 18.13
C ARG A 120 -2.94 1.23 17.68
N LEU A 121 -3.21 1.27 16.37
CA LEU A 121 -4.25 2.12 15.78
C LEU A 121 -5.66 1.73 16.23
N GLN A 122 -5.95 0.45 16.44
CA GLN A 122 -7.26 -0.01 16.89
C GLN A 122 -7.70 0.64 18.22
N HIS A 123 -6.74 1.07 19.05
CA HIS A 123 -7.03 1.72 20.34
C HIS A 123 -6.94 3.25 20.25
N SER A 124 -5.97 3.79 19.49
CA SER A 124 -5.69 5.23 19.47
C SER A 124 -6.44 5.99 18.38
N ALA A 125 -6.80 5.32 17.30
CA ALA A 125 -7.45 5.93 16.12
C ALA A 125 -8.30 4.89 15.36
N PRO A 126 -9.38 4.35 15.98
CA PRO A 126 -10.12 3.19 15.44
C PRO A 126 -10.79 3.45 14.09
N GLY A 127 -11.04 4.70 13.72
CA GLY A 127 -11.61 5.08 12.44
C GLY A 127 -10.59 5.22 11.31
N VAL A 128 -9.30 5.32 11.63
CA VAL A 128 -8.23 5.41 10.64
C VAL A 128 -8.10 4.08 9.88
N ARG A 129 -7.94 4.17 8.58
CA ARG A 129 -7.78 3.02 7.68
C ARG A 129 -6.41 3.02 7.03
N LEU A 130 -5.87 1.85 6.77
CA LEU A 130 -4.65 1.67 5.99
C LEU A 130 -5.01 0.96 4.68
N ARG A 131 -4.49 1.47 3.58
CA ARG A 131 -4.53 0.83 2.28
C ARG A 131 -3.10 0.58 1.81
N LEU A 132 -2.74 -0.68 1.61
CA LEU A 132 -1.46 -1.03 1.05
C LEU A 132 -1.61 -1.24 -0.45
N VAL A 133 -0.65 -0.72 -1.20
CA VAL A 133 -0.48 -0.96 -2.63
C VAL A 133 0.89 -1.56 -2.87
N ASN A 134 1.00 -2.45 -3.85
CA ASN A 134 2.31 -2.98 -4.22
C ASN A 134 3.21 -1.84 -4.71
N ALA A 135 4.42 -1.82 -4.21
CA ALA A 135 5.45 -0.96 -4.74
C ALA A 135 5.89 -1.51 -6.12
N GLU A 136 5.35 -0.97 -7.21
CA GLU A 136 5.75 -1.35 -8.58
C GLU A 136 7.20 -0.99 -8.89
N ARG A 137 7.78 -0.07 -8.12
CA ARG A 137 9.17 0.40 -8.18
C ARG A 137 9.68 0.65 -6.77
N LYS A 138 10.99 0.69 -6.61
CA LYS A 138 11.66 0.98 -5.35
C LYS A 138 11.13 2.28 -4.69
N LEU A 139 10.87 3.33 -5.49
CA LEU A 139 10.28 4.59 -5.05
C LEU A 139 9.55 5.30 -6.20
N SER A 140 8.28 5.65 -6.01
CA SER A 140 7.51 6.45 -6.96
C SER A 140 7.35 7.89 -6.46
N VAL A 141 8.28 8.77 -6.87
CA VAL A 141 8.26 10.20 -6.50
C VAL A 141 6.95 10.88 -6.89
N GLU A 142 6.48 10.63 -8.13
CA GLU A 142 5.22 11.22 -8.63
C GLU A 142 3.99 10.82 -7.80
N ALA A 143 3.91 9.55 -7.39
CA ALA A 143 2.79 9.07 -6.58
C ALA A 143 2.80 9.66 -5.16
N LEU A 144 3.99 9.88 -4.58
CA LEU A 144 4.15 10.56 -3.30
C LEU A 144 3.86 12.06 -3.42
N ALA A 145 4.37 12.74 -4.47
CA ALA A 145 4.12 14.16 -4.69
C ALA A 145 2.64 14.47 -4.91
N SER A 146 1.94 13.63 -5.68
CA SER A 146 0.51 13.80 -5.95
C SER A 146 -0.42 13.39 -4.80
N GLY A 147 0.11 12.78 -3.73
CA GLY A 147 -0.69 12.25 -2.62
C GLY A 147 -1.48 10.99 -2.95
N ARG A 148 -1.25 10.34 -4.10
CA ARG A 148 -1.81 9.01 -4.39
C ARG A 148 -1.30 7.95 -3.43
N ILE A 149 -0.09 8.16 -2.92
CA ILE A 149 0.57 7.39 -1.87
C ILE A 149 0.99 8.39 -0.79
N ASP A 150 0.66 8.13 0.46
CA ASP A 150 1.11 8.95 1.59
C ASP A 150 2.55 8.59 1.99
N PHE A 151 2.86 7.29 2.00
CA PHE A 151 4.14 6.76 2.42
C PHE A 151 4.59 5.60 1.54
N ALA A 152 5.89 5.49 1.29
CA ALA A 152 6.48 4.30 0.70
C ALA A 152 7.47 3.66 1.69
N LEU A 153 7.46 2.33 1.75
CA LEU A 153 8.39 1.54 2.56
C LEU A 153 9.40 0.88 1.64
N GLY A 154 10.67 1.05 1.96
CA GLY A 154 11.74 0.47 1.19
C GLY A 154 13.06 0.51 1.95
N TYR A 155 14.13 0.12 1.29
CA TYR A 155 15.48 0.24 1.80
C TYR A 155 16.39 0.85 0.73
N ASP A 156 17.46 1.45 1.18
CA ASP A 156 18.48 2.04 0.33
C ASP A 156 19.76 1.20 0.45
N GLU A 157 20.22 0.68 -0.67
CA GLU A 157 21.43 -0.19 -0.69
C GLU A 157 22.72 0.63 -0.74
N GLU A 158 22.69 1.83 -1.30
CA GLU A 158 23.91 2.54 -1.70
C GLU A 158 24.04 3.97 -1.11
N HIS A 159 23.20 4.37 -0.17
CA HIS A 159 23.16 5.76 0.33
C HIS A 159 23.00 6.76 -0.83
N GLU A 160 22.23 6.39 -1.84
CA GLU A 160 21.94 7.26 -2.98
C GLU A 160 21.31 8.57 -2.50
N ARG A 161 21.64 9.64 -3.19
CA ARG A 161 21.02 10.94 -2.92
C ARG A 161 19.52 10.83 -3.17
N LEU A 162 18.73 11.13 -2.13
CA LEU A 162 17.28 11.11 -2.25
C LEU A 162 16.81 12.01 -3.39
N PRO A 163 15.81 11.59 -4.19
CA PRO A 163 15.21 12.45 -5.19
C PRO A 163 14.69 13.75 -4.57
N GLU A 164 14.66 14.81 -5.36
CA GLU A 164 14.15 16.12 -4.93
C GLU A 164 12.71 15.98 -4.40
N GLY A 165 12.43 16.65 -3.29
CA GLY A 165 11.13 16.61 -2.63
C GLY A 165 10.86 15.35 -1.79
N ILE A 166 11.73 14.36 -1.80
CA ILE A 166 11.59 13.16 -0.96
C ILE A 166 12.39 13.32 0.31
N GLN A 167 11.77 12.93 1.43
CA GLN A 167 12.46 12.72 2.70
C GLN A 167 12.30 11.27 3.15
N ALA A 168 13.33 10.77 3.83
CA ALA A 168 13.35 9.44 4.41
C ALA A 168 13.49 9.54 5.94
N ASN A 169 12.79 8.66 6.63
CA ASN A 169 12.96 8.42 8.05
C ASN A 169 13.40 6.97 8.24
N ASP A 170 14.50 6.75 8.93
CA ASP A 170 14.91 5.41 9.31
C ASP A 170 13.85 4.81 10.23
N TRP A 171 13.51 3.57 9.97
CA TRP A 171 12.43 2.92 10.68
C TRP A 171 12.88 1.66 11.41
N PHE A 172 13.50 0.70 10.69
CA PHE A 172 13.86 -0.60 11.25
C PHE A 172 15.11 -1.15 10.58
N ALA A 173 16.11 -1.59 11.39
CA ALA A 173 17.31 -2.22 10.88
C ALA A 173 17.15 -3.74 10.84
N ASP A 174 17.51 -4.37 9.73
CA ASP A 174 17.52 -5.82 9.58
C ASP A 174 18.79 -6.31 8.87
N ARG A 175 18.95 -7.61 8.81
CA ARG A 175 20.06 -8.29 8.14
C ARG A 175 19.57 -9.53 7.40
N TYR A 176 20.36 -10.03 6.49
CA TYR A 176 20.07 -11.26 5.78
C TYR A 176 20.59 -12.49 6.54
N VAL A 177 19.86 -13.59 6.39
CA VAL A 177 20.23 -14.93 6.85
C VAL A 177 20.04 -15.93 5.73
N VAL A 178 20.80 -17.03 5.74
CA VAL A 178 20.55 -18.18 4.87
C VAL A 178 19.47 -19.04 5.50
N VAL A 179 18.51 -19.45 4.71
CA VAL A 179 17.35 -20.24 5.10
C VAL A 179 17.31 -21.50 4.26
N ALA A 180 17.03 -22.62 4.92
CA ALA A 180 16.79 -23.92 4.30
C ALA A 180 15.67 -24.65 5.07
N ARG A 181 15.09 -25.72 4.50
CA ARG A 181 14.26 -26.63 5.28
C ARG A 181 15.05 -27.30 6.41
N ARG A 182 14.40 -27.62 7.55
CA ARG A 182 15.07 -28.17 8.75
C ARG A 182 15.85 -29.46 8.49
N ASP A 183 15.33 -30.30 7.64
CA ASP A 183 15.88 -31.60 7.26
C ASP A 183 16.53 -31.58 5.88
N HIS A 184 17.20 -30.48 5.55
CA HIS A 184 17.91 -30.33 4.26
C HIS A 184 18.98 -31.43 4.09
N PRO A 185 18.95 -32.22 2.99
CA PRO A 185 19.70 -33.44 2.89
C PRO A 185 21.24 -33.27 2.83
N ARG A 186 21.71 -32.07 2.51
CA ARG A 186 23.12 -31.74 2.31
C ARG A 186 23.64 -30.71 3.31
N LEU A 187 22.78 -30.18 4.21
CA LEU A 187 23.20 -29.22 5.23
C LEU A 187 23.07 -29.83 6.63
N ALA A 188 24.20 -30.22 7.22
CA ALA A 188 24.27 -30.64 8.62
C ALA A 188 24.44 -29.46 9.61
N GLY A 189 24.62 -28.24 9.10
CA GLY A 189 24.85 -27.00 9.87
C GLY A 189 24.97 -25.80 8.95
N ALA A 190 25.62 -24.73 9.43
CA ALA A 190 25.83 -23.53 8.62
C ALA A 190 26.70 -23.88 7.37
N PRO A 191 26.25 -23.48 6.18
CA PRO A 191 26.97 -23.77 4.95
C PRO A 191 28.30 -23.03 4.90
N THR A 192 29.35 -23.68 4.34
CA THR A 192 30.55 -22.99 3.86
C THR A 192 30.23 -22.22 2.59
N LEU A 193 31.11 -21.31 2.15
CA LEU A 193 30.91 -20.58 0.89
C LEU A 193 30.76 -21.54 -0.30
N ASP A 194 31.60 -22.52 -0.42
CA ASP A 194 31.55 -23.53 -1.49
C ASP A 194 30.25 -24.34 -1.41
N GLY A 195 29.84 -24.75 -0.21
CA GLY A 195 28.56 -25.44 0.01
C GLY A 195 27.36 -24.59 -0.34
N TYR A 196 27.38 -23.28 -0.02
CA TYR A 196 26.34 -22.35 -0.39
C TYR A 196 26.23 -22.15 -1.92
N LEU A 197 27.37 -22.02 -2.61
CA LEU A 197 27.45 -21.83 -4.05
C LEU A 197 27.09 -23.10 -4.85
N ALA A 198 27.30 -24.28 -4.26
CA ALA A 198 26.96 -25.56 -4.88
C ALA A 198 25.46 -25.88 -4.84
N GLU A 199 24.71 -25.23 -3.99
CA GLU A 199 23.26 -25.43 -3.90
C GLU A 199 22.48 -24.59 -4.93
N ARG A 200 21.23 -24.97 -5.15
CA ARG A 200 20.29 -24.19 -5.95
C ARG A 200 19.53 -23.21 -5.07
N HIS A 201 19.22 -22.02 -5.60
CA HIS A 201 18.67 -20.94 -4.81
C HIS A 201 17.30 -20.45 -5.31
N ALA A 202 16.43 -20.12 -4.36
CA ALA A 202 15.32 -19.21 -4.56
C ALA A 202 15.82 -17.77 -4.37
N VAL A 203 15.41 -16.86 -5.25
CA VAL A 203 15.79 -15.45 -5.22
C VAL A 203 14.56 -14.56 -5.20
N VAL A 204 14.56 -13.52 -4.38
CA VAL A 204 13.48 -12.55 -4.29
C VAL A 204 13.87 -11.25 -4.98
N THR A 205 13.04 -10.80 -5.92
CA THR A 205 13.19 -9.56 -6.68
C THR A 205 11.84 -8.82 -6.69
N PRO A 206 11.55 -8.02 -5.65
CA PRO A 206 10.21 -7.46 -5.43
C PRO A 206 9.75 -6.48 -6.52
N TRP A 207 10.70 -5.90 -7.27
CA TRP A 207 10.43 -4.88 -8.30
C TRP A 207 10.77 -5.36 -9.72
N ASN A 208 10.76 -6.68 -9.95
CA ASN A 208 11.14 -7.30 -11.23
C ASN A 208 12.56 -6.95 -11.71
N GLU A 209 13.50 -6.83 -10.78
CA GLU A 209 14.91 -6.65 -11.10
C GLU A 209 15.48 -7.92 -11.76
N ASP A 210 16.42 -7.74 -12.66
CA ASP A 210 17.12 -8.86 -13.35
C ASP A 210 17.95 -9.71 -12.38
N SER A 211 18.39 -9.12 -11.26
CA SER A 211 19.20 -9.80 -10.24
C SER A 211 18.89 -9.31 -8.83
N GLY A 212 18.88 -10.22 -7.86
CA GLY A 212 18.66 -9.91 -6.45
C GLY A 212 19.87 -9.19 -5.82
N VAL A 213 19.65 -8.63 -4.62
CA VAL A 213 20.69 -7.95 -3.81
C VAL A 213 21.91 -8.85 -3.60
N ILE A 214 21.67 -10.11 -3.26
CA ILE A 214 22.73 -11.09 -2.97
C ILE A 214 23.52 -11.45 -4.25
N ASP A 215 22.85 -11.52 -5.40
CA ASP A 215 23.51 -11.83 -6.67
C ASP A 215 24.45 -10.69 -7.09
N ARG A 216 24.06 -9.45 -6.87
CA ARG A 216 24.92 -8.28 -7.08
C ARG A 216 26.11 -8.27 -6.13
N LEU A 217 25.90 -8.64 -4.87
CA LEU A 217 26.96 -8.72 -3.88
C LEU A 217 28.00 -9.81 -4.25
N LEU A 218 27.54 -11.00 -4.59
CA LEU A 218 28.41 -12.11 -5.03
C LEU A 218 29.19 -11.74 -6.31
N ALA A 219 28.54 -11.08 -7.27
CA ALA A 219 29.17 -10.66 -8.51
C ALA A 219 30.34 -9.66 -8.29
N ARG A 220 30.27 -8.81 -7.27
CA ARG A 220 31.41 -7.92 -6.88
C ARG A 220 32.67 -8.69 -6.49
N SER A 221 32.48 -9.93 -6.01
CA SER A 221 33.60 -10.87 -5.67
C SER A 221 33.89 -11.91 -6.77
N GLY A 222 33.29 -11.74 -7.97
CA GLY A 222 33.45 -12.70 -9.06
C GLY A 222 32.72 -14.02 -8.86
N LEU A 223 31.83 -14.10 -7.86
CA LEU A 223 31.08 -15.30 -7.50
C LEU A 223 29.69 -15.30 -8.12
N ARG A 224 29.18 -16.52 -8.37
CA ARG A 224 27.81 -16.73 -8.87
C ARG A 224 27.21 -17.95 -8.19
N ARG A 225 25.89 -17.94 -8.02
CA ARG A 225 25.09 -19.09 -7.55
C ARG A 225 24.10 -19.53 -8.62
N GLU A 226 23.64 -20.77 -8.56
CA GLU A 226 22.58 -21.27 -9.44
C GLU A 226 21.21 -20.81 -8.94
N VAL A 227 20.52 -19.99 -9.72
CA VAL A 227 19.16 -19.55 -9.42
C VAL A 227 18.17 -20.54 -10.02
N ALA A 228 17.43 -21.26 -9.16
CA ALA A 228 16.41 -22.21 -9.55
C ALA A 228 15.06 -21.56 -9.82
N VAL A 229 14.74 -20.52 -9.05
CA VAL A 229 13.48 -19.79 -9.12
C VAL A 229 13.66 -18.35 -8.65
N GLN A 230 13.02 -17.44 -9.35
CA GLN A 230 12.97 -16.02 -9.01
C GLN A 230 11.49 -15.64 -8.79
N LEU A 231 11.20 -14.95 -7.70
CA LEU A 231 9.83 -14.59 -7.34
C LEU A 231 9.77 -13.20 -6.64
N PRO A 232 8.61 -12.51 -6.68
CA PRO A 232 8.54 -11.12 -6.20
C PRO A 232 8.30 -11.01 -4.69
N THR A 233 8.08 -12.11 -3.96
CA THR A 233 7.60 -12.09 -2.58
C THR A 233 8.50 -12.87 -1.64
N VAL A 234 8.87 -12.25 -0.50
CA VAL A 234 9.69 -12.87 0.54
C VAL A 234 8.91 -13.97 1.26
N LEU A 235 7.65 -13.74 1.59
CA LEU A 235 6.86 -14.70 2.36
C LEU A 235 6.65 -15.99 1.59
N ALA A 236 6.31 -15.91 0.29
CA ALA A 236 6.19 -17.11 -0.55
C ALA A 236 7.53 -17.83 -0.71
N ALA A 237 8.66 -17.10 -0.80
CA ALA A 237 9.99 -17.69 -0.90
C ALA A 237 10.38 -18.47 0.37
N LEU A 238 9.98 -18.01 1.55
CA LEU A 238 10.20 -18.72 2.81
C LEU A 238 9.46 -20.07 2.84
N PHE A 239 8.18 -20.10 2.46
CA PHE A 239 7.44 -21.37 2.36
C PHE A 239 7.98 -22.29 1.27
N LEU A 240 8.44 -21.74 0.13
CA LEU A 240 9.10 -22.52 -0.90
C LEU A 240 10.40 -23.16 -0.39
N ALA A 241 11.23 -22.41 0.32
CA ALA A 241 12.47 -22.93 0.92
C ALA A 241 12.19 -24.04 1.95
N GLY A 242 11.10 -23.94 2.71
CA GLY A 242 10.68 -25.00 3.64
C GLY A 242 10.16 -26.28 2.98
N SER A 243 9.77 -26.19 1.70
CA SER A 243 9.16 -27.31 0.94
C SER A 243 10.09 -27.91 -0.11
N THR A 244 11.30 -27.37 -0.28
CA THR A 244 12.28 -27.78 -1.31
C THR A 244 13.69 -27.86 -0.74
N ASP A 245 14.63 -28.36 -1.55
CA ASP A 245 16.06 -28.31 -1.23
C ASP A 245 16.73 -27.01 -1.69
N PHE A 246 15.98 -25.97 -2.01
CA PHE A 246 16.56 -24.70 -2.40
C PHE A 246 16.97 -23.88 -1.17
N LEU A 247 18.12 -23.23 -1.24
CA LEU A 247 18.49 -22.22 -0.28
C LEU A 247 17.83 -20.88 -0.61
N LEU A 248 17.50 -20.14 0.42
CA LEU A 248 17.05 -18.77 0.30
C LEU A 248 17.92 -17.88 1.19
N THR A 249 18.36 -16.74 0.70
CA THR A 249 18.92 -15.69 1.55
C THR A 249 17.86 -14.62 1.72
N ALA A 250 17.34 -14.48 2.94
CA ALA A 250 16.15 -13.69 3.25
C ALA A 250 16.35 -12.73 4.42
N PRO A 251 15.51 -11.70 4.56
CA PRO A 251 15.43 -10.88 5.76
C PRO A 251 15.24 -11.70 7.03
N ARG A 252 16.10 -11.46 8.02
CA ARG A 252 16.13 -12.26 9.26
C ARG A 252 14.80 -12.16 10.01
N HIS A 253 14.22 -10.97 10.11
CA HIS A 253 12.98 -10.77 10.83
C HIS A 253 11.84 -11.65 10.29
N ALA A 254 11.60 -11.66 8.99
CA ALA A 254 10.58 -12.53 8.38
C ALA A 254 10.94 -14.02 8.53
N ALA A 255 12.21 -14.36 8.30
CA ALA A 255 12.66 -15.74 8.42
C ALA A 255 12.48 -16.30 9.83
N GLN A 256 12.80 -15.53 10.87
CA GLN A 256 12.60 -15.92 12.27
C GLN A 256 11.13 -16.08 12.62
N ALA A 257 10.30 -15.09 12.27
CA ALA A 257 8.88 -15.12 12.58
C ALA A 257 8.14 -16.29 11.92
N LEU A 258 8.59 -16.75 10.75
CA LEU A 258 7.98 -17.85 10.01
C LEU A 258 8.75 -19.19 10.12
N ALA A 259 9.83 -19.24 10.88
CA ALA A 259 10.71 -20.44 10.97
C ALA A 259 9.97 -21.71 11.35
N GLU A 260 9.07 -21.64 12.32
CA GLU A 260 8.28 -22.78 12.78
C GLU A 260 7.20 -23.15 11.75
N ALA A 261 6.41 -22.18 11.33
CA ALA A 261 5.29 -22.37 10.40
C ALA A 261 5.71 -22.91 9.03
N ALA A 262 6.88 -22.48 8.54
CA ALA A 262 7.43 -22.91 7.27
C ALA A 262 8.47 -24.05 7.39
N GLY A 263 8.73 -24.58 8.58
CA GLY A 263 9.66 -25.69 8.79
C GLY A 263 11.12 -25.34 8.47
N LEU A 264 11.58 -24.12 8.81
CA LEU A 264 12.85 -23.59 8.41
C LEU A 264 13.96 -23.74 9.46
N ALA A 265 15.18 -23.93 8.99
CA ALA A 265 16.42 -23.70 9.71
C ALA A 265 17.10 -22.44 9.18
N LEU A 266 17.65 -21.63 10.08
CA LEU A 266 18.29 -20.36 9.78
C LEU A 266 19.78 -20.46 10.09
N TYR A 267 20.61 -19.98 9.18
CA TYR A 267 22.07 -20.01 9.29
C TYR A 267 22.65 -18.62 9.00
N PRO A 268 23.82 -18.29 9.57
CA PRO A 268 24.57 -17.13 9.10
C PRO A 268 24.98 -17.33 7.64
N ALA A 269 25.06 -16.24 6.90
CA ALA A 269 25.63 -16.28 5.56
C ALA A 269 27.13 -16.57 5.63
N PRO A 270 27.70 -17.38 4.70
CA PRO A 270 29.14 -17.72 4.68
C PRO A 270 30.00 -16.61 4.04
N PHE A 271 29.46 -15.42 3.86
CA PHE A 271 30.12 -14.21 3.35
C PHE A 271 29.50 -12.99 4.02
N ASP A 272 30.22 -11.88 3.97
CA ASP A 272 29.72 -10.64 4.59
C ASP A 272 28.57 -10.03 3.78
N ILE A 273 27.43 -9.78 4.46
CA ILE A 273 26.28 -9.09 3.91
C ILE A 273 26.02 -7.88 4.83
N PRO A 274 26.21 -6.65 4.36
CA PRO A 274 25.95 -5.48 5.16
C PRO A 274 24.51 -5.46 5.67
N PRO A 275 24.28 -5.06 6.94
CA PRO A 275 22.94 -4.80 7.42
C PRO A 275 22.30 -3.65 6.63
N TYR A 276 20.98 -3.61 6.57
CA TYR A 276 20.26 -2.55 5.89
C TYR A 276 19.21 -1.95 6.82
N VAL A 277 18.81 -0.73 6.50
CA VAL A 277 17.75 -0.01 7.23
C VAL A 277 16.55 0.13 6.33
N LEU A 278 15.41 -0.37 6.80
CA LEU A 278 14.12 -0.06 6.20
C LEU A 278 13.76 1.39 6.51
N ARG A 279 13.31 2.10 5.50
CA ARG A 279 12.99 3.52 5.56
C ARG A 279 11.56 3.79 5.17
N LEU A 280 11.01 4.80 5.82
CA LEU A 280 9.74 5.39 5.47
C LEU A 280 10.01 6.64 4.63
N TYR A 281 9.57 6.60 3.37
CA TYR A 281 9.67 7.72 2.43
C TYR A 281 8.35 8.47 2.35
N SER A 282 8.43 9.81 2.31
CA SER A 282 7.29 10.69 2.12
C SER A 282 7.71 11.93 1.32
N HIS A 283 6.74 12.67 0.76
CA HIS A 283 7.05 13.90 0.06
C HIS A 283 6.97 15.10 1.00
N VAL A 284 7.94 16.03 0.91
CA VAL A 284 8.06 17.21 1.81
C VAL A 284 6.80 18.08 1.84
N GLN A 285 6.04 18.14 0.74
CA GLN A 285 4.78 18.90 0.67
C GLN A 285 3.70 18.41 1.63
N HIS A 286 3.79 17.16 2.09
CA HIS A 286 2.78 16.55 2.97
C HIS A 286 3.22 16.46 4.43
N VAL A 287 4.51 16.61 4.71
CA VAL A 287 5.10 16.40 6.04
C VAL A 287 4.62 17.41 7.09
N GLY A 288 4.35 18.63 6.67
CA GLY A 288 3.80 19.67 7.58
C GLY A 288 2.32 19.50 7.93
N ARG A 289 1.64 18.49 7.39
CA ARG A 289 0.24 18.19 7.69
C ARG A 289 0.14 17.38 8.97
N ASP A 290 -0.72 17.78 9.90
CA ASP A 290 -0.89 17.13 11.21
C ASP A 290 -1.06 15.61 11.10
N ALA A 291 -1.84 15.13 10.14
CA ALA A 291 -2.08 13.71 9.93
C ALA A 291 -0.82 12.93 9.53
N HIS A 292 0.03 13.49 8.66
CA HIS A 292 1.29 12.87 8.24
C HIS A 292 2.30 12.86 9.39
N ALA A 293 2.45 13.98 10.07
CA ALA A 293 3.33 14.11 11.23
C ALA A 293 2.94 13.12 12.34
N TRP A 294 1.64 12.98 12.60
CA TRP A 294 1.12 12.01 13.54
C TRP A 294 1.44 10.57 13.13
N MET A 295 1.18 10.19 11.87
CA MET A 295 1.46 8.83 11.39
C MET A 295 2.96 8.51 11.44
N ILE A 296 3.83 9.45 11.06
CA ILE A 296 5.29 9.31 11.21
C ILE A 296 5.66 9.08 12.69
N GLY A 297 5.04 9.81 13.61
CA GLY A 297 5.21 9.61 15.06
C GLY A 297 4.79 8.21 15.52
N GLN A 298 3.65 7.70 15.00
CA GLN A 298 3.22 6.32 15.30
C GLN A 298 4.27 5.32 14.82
N LEU A 299 4.75 5.45 13.59
CA LEU A 299 5.72 4.54 12.99
C LEU A 299 7.07 4.54 13.72
N LYS A 300 7.59 5.72 14.06
CA LYS A 300 8.87 5.86 14.80
C LYS A 300 8.83 5.23 16.21
N SER A 301 7.66 5.17 16.79
CA SER A 301 7.47 4.62 18.16
C SER A 301 7.09 3.12 18.16
N LEU A 302 7.07 2.45 16.98
CA LEU A 302 6.86 1.01 16.92
C LEU A 302 8.13 0.26 17.31
N ASP A 303 8.01 -0.67 18.23
CA ASP A 303 9.06 -1.66 18.52
C ASP A 303 8.81 -2.92 17.70
N ILE A 304 9.52 -3.04 16.58
CA ILE A 304 9.40 -4.18 15.67
C ILE A 304 10.21 -5.38 16.15
N SER A 305 11.16 -5.17 17.04
CA SER A 305 12.02 -6.23 17.57
C SER A 305 11.26 -7.28 18.40
N ARG A 306 10.04 -6.97 18.82
CA ARG A 306 9.19 -7.81 19.68
C ARG A 306 8.16 -8.66 18.93
N THR A 307 8.12 -8.60 17.63
CA THR A 307 7.10 -9.31 16.81
C THR A 307 7.66 -10.61 16.20
N GLY A 308 8.62 -11.25 16.85
CA GLY A 308 9.21 -12.52 16.45
C GLY A 308 9.22 -13.52 17.58
#